data_617457e0e1951a1dc25b769ae39c08b2
#
_entry.id   617457e0e1951a1dc25b769ae39c08b2
#
_cell.length_a   1.000
_cell.length_b   1.000
_cell.length_c   1.000
_cell.angle_alpha   90.00
_cell.angle_beta   90.00
_cell.angle_gamma   90.00
#
_symmetry.space_group_name_H-M   'P 1'
#
loop_
_entity.id
_entity.type
_entity.pdbx_description
1 polymer ?
#
loop_
_entity_poly.entity_id
_entity_poly.type
_entity_poly.pdbx_seq_one_letter_code
_entity_poly.pdbx_strand_id
1 'polypeptide(L)'
;MTDAGKGMLVFGLYHPKMDIPPLGKQVAEGYTKKTKNDPNRLIFQAADCLLVIADAVKRAGSTDPEPLTAALRETKLTGTRGTITFSQDKGYTFQQWVDIPHLTFQITQVKQKLDDTTIVQQPGQPLDTSKIVQP
;
A
#
# COMPACT_ATOMS: atom_id res chain seq x y z
N MET A 1 5.10 23.25 -2.63
CA MET A 1 6.47 22.72 -2.43
C MET A 1 7.43 23.79 -2.96
N THR A 2 8.40 24.19 -2.18
CA THR A 2 9.46 25.16 -2.55
C THR A 2 10.63 24.41 -3.20
N ASP A 3 11.62 25.15 -3.73
CA ASP A 3 12.87 24.55 -4.27
C ASP A 3 13.58 23.62 -3.29
N ALA A 4 13.43 23.86 -1.99
CA ALA A 4 13.98 23.00 -0.93
C ALA A 4 13.46 21.55 -0.94
N GLY A 5 12.39 21.24 -1.69
CA GLY A 5 11.90 19.89 -1.83
C GLY A 5 12.44 19.10 -3.02
N LYS A 6 13.29 19.72 -3.83
CA LYS A 6 13.96 19.02 -4.94
C LYS A 6 14.98 18.03 -4.39
N GLY A 7 15.08 16.86 -5.01
CA GLY A 7 15.97 15.79 -4.57
C GLY A 7 15.42 14.93 -3.43
N MET A 8 14.27 15.28 -2.86
CA MET A 8 13.70 14.56 -1.73
C MET A 8 13.29 13.14 -2.13
N LEU A 9 13.73 12.17 -1.34
CA LEU A 9 13.27 10.78 -1.42
C LEU A 9 12.03 10.62 -0.55
N VAL A 10 11.00 10.00 -1.11
CA VAL A 10 9.71 9.80 -0.45
C VAL A 10 9.40 8.31 -0.38
N PHE A 11 9.13 7.83 0.83
CA PHE A 11 8.60 6.50 1.06
C PHE A 11 7.09 6.49 0.75
N GLY A 12 6.64 5.56 -0.08
CA GLY A 12 5.26 5.46 -0.51
C GLY A 12 4.68 4.06 -0.38
N LEU A 13 3.40 3.99 -0.05
CA LEU A 13 2.60 2.75 -0.03
C LEU A 13 1.74 2.58 -1.29
N TYR A 14 1.82 3.51 -2.20
CA TYR A 14 1.20 3.49 -3.51
C TYR A 14 1.88 4.49 -4.44
N HIS A 15 1.99 4.08 -5.70
CA HIS A 15 2.39 4.93 -6.82
C HIS A 15 1.70 4.40 -8.08
N PRO A 16 1.25 5.26 -9.03
CA PRO A 16 0.56 4.83 -10.26
C PRO A 16 1.35 3.80 -11.09
N LYS A 17 2.68 3.87 -11.04
CA LYS A 17 3.59 2.92 -11.72
C LYS A 17 4.01 1.73 -10.84
N MET A 18 3.42 1.56 -9.66
CA MET A 18 3.65 0.40 -8.82
C MET A 18 2.93 -0.81 -9.40
N ASP A 19 3.60 -1.96 -9.46
CA ASP A 19 2.91 -3.20 -9.82
C ASP A 19 2.05 -3.67 -8.65
N ILE A 20 0.75 -3.74 -8.89
CA ILE A 20 -0.25 -4.13 -7.90
C ILE A 20 -1.13 -5.26 -8.46
N PRO A 21 -1.72 -6.10 -7.58
CA PRO A 21 -2.62 -7.17 -7.98
C PRO A 21 -3.80 -6.67 -8.84
N PRO A 22 -4.43 -7.55 -9.65
CA PRO A 22 -5.59 -7.21 -10.48
C PRO A 22 -6.71 -6.53 -9.69
N LEU A 23 -6.95 -6.97 -8.45
CA LEU A 23 -7.94 -6.35 -7.56
C LEU A 23 -7.61 -4.88 -7.26
N GLY A 24 -6.33 -4.58 -7.04
CA GLY A 24 -5.88 -3.20 -6.85
C GLY A 24 -6.14 -2.33 -8.08
N LYS A 25 -5.88 -2.86 -9.28
CA LYS A 25 -6.18 -2.17 -10.54
C LYS A 25 -7.68 -1.87 -10.68
N GLN A 26 -8.54 -2.86 -10.38
CA GLN A 26 -10.00 -2.69 -10.38
C GLN A 26 -10.46 -1.61 -9.39
N VAL A 27 -9.90 -1.59 -8.18
CA VAL A 27 -10.22 -0.56 -7.17
C VAL A 27 -9.80 0.82 -7.66
N ALA A 28 -8.61 0.96 -8.24
CA ALA A 28 -8.11 2.22 -8.80
C ALA A 28 -9.03 2.75 -9.92
N GLU A 29 -9.33 1.90 -10.90
CA GLU A 29 -10.20 2.22 -12.03
C GLU A 29 -11.62 2.60 -11.57
N GLY A 30 -12.20 1.80 -10.66
CA GLY A 30 -13.52 2.05 -10.09
C GLY A 30 -13.59 3.39 -9.35
N TYR A 31 -12.57 3.71 -8.56
CA TYR A 31 -12.46 4.99 -7.87
C TYR A 31 -12.40 6.15 -8.87
N THR A 32 -11.48 6.10 -9.84
CA THR A 32 -11.32 7.14 -10.85
C THR A 32 -12.60 7.33 -11.67
N LYS A 33 -13.26 6.24 -12.08
CA LYS A 33 -14.51 6.30 -12.83
C LYS A 33 -15.62 7.00 -12.05
N LYS A 34 -15.70 6.74 -10.74
CA LYS A 34 -16.77 7.26 -9.86
C LYS A 34 -16.51 8.70 -9.42
N THR A 35 -15.26 9.03 -9.08
CA THR A 35 -14.92 10.31 -8.43
C THR A 35 -14.27 11.33 -9.36
N LYS A 36 -13.75 10.89 -10.51
CA LYS A 36 -12.93 11.68 -11.45
C LYS A 36 -11.62 12.18 -10.84
N ASN A 37 -11.19 11.58 -9.74
CA ASN A 37 -9.91 11.87 -9.05
C ASN A 37 -8.93 10.72 -9.23
N ASP A 38 -7.64 11.04 -9.14
CA ASP A 38 -6.59 10.02 -9.11
C ASP A 38 -6.64 9.23 -7.79
N PRO A 39 -6.40 7.91 -7.85
CA PRO A 39 -6.35 7.09 -6.65
C PRO A 39 -5.14 7.46 -5.79
N ASN A 40 -5.29 7.29 -4.49
CA ASN A 40 -4.22 7.48 -3.53
C ASN A 40 -4.16 6.30 -2.55
N ARG A 41 -3.12 6.27 -1.71
CA ARG A 41 -2.90 5.17 -0.76
C ARG A 41 -4.12 4.85 0.11
N LEU A 42 -4.93 5.84 0.47
CA LEU A 42 -6.03 5.67 1.44
C LEU A 42 -7.16 4.82 0.87
N ILE A 43 -7.44 4.91 -0.43
CA ILE A 43 -8.49 4.08 -1.05
C ILE A 43 -8.13 2.59 -1.01
N PHE A 44 -6.85 2.27 -1.21
CA PHE A 44 -6.37 0.90 -1.14
C PHE A 44 -6.38 0.38 0.30
N GLN A 45 -5.98 1.21 1.27
CA GLN A 45 -6.06 0.85 2.69
C GLN A 45 -7.51 0.57 3.12
N ALA A 46 -8.45 1.43 2.73
CA ALA A 46 -9.86 1.24 3.04
C ALA A 46 -10.42 -0.05 2.40
N ALA A 47 -10.09 -0.32 1.14
CA ALA A 47 -10.50 -1.54 0.46
C ALA A 47 -9.89 -2.78 1.14
N ASP A 48 -8.60 -2.76 1.47
CA ASP A 48 -7.92 -3.85 2.16
C ASP A 48 -8.54 -4.13 3.54
N CYS A 49 -8.87 -3.08 4.32
CA CYS A 49 -9.56 -3.25 5.60
C CYS A 49 -10.92 -3.95 5.45
N LEU A 50 -11.74 -3.53 4.48
CA LEU A 50 -13.03 -4.16 4.21
C LEU A 50 -12.89 -5.62 3.78
N LEU A 51 -11.91 -5.92 2.93
CA LEU A 51 -11.62 -7.29 2.48
C LEU A 51 -11.20 -8.18 3.65
N VAL A 52 -10.31 -7.71 4.50
CA VAL A 52 -9.83 -8.46 5.67
C VAL A 52 -10.97 -8.75 6.64
N ILE A 53 -11.82 -7.75 6.94
CA ILE A 53 -12.97 -7.95 7.83
C ILE A 53 -13.96 -8.94 7.22
N ALA A 54 -14.31 -8.78 5.94
CA ALA A 54 -15.27 -9.66 5.27
C ALA A 54 -14.77 -11.12 5.21
N ASP A 55 -13.47 -11.32 4.91
CA ASP A 55 -12.83 -12.63 4.92
C ASP A 55 -12.83 -13.25 6.33
N ALA A 56 -12.47 -12.46 7.35
CA ALA A 56 -12.43 -12.94 8.73
C ALA A 56 -13.83 -13.33 9.24
N VAL A 57 -14.87 -12.52 8.97
CA VAL A 57 -16.26 -12.85 9.33
C VAL A 57 -16.72 -14.13 8.64
N LYS A 58 -16.38 -14.31 7.34
CA LYS A 58 -16.71 -15.52 6.59
C LYS A 58 -16.04 -16.76 7.19
N ARG A 59 -14.78 -16.68 7.58
CA ARG A 59 -14.02 -17.79 8.20
C ARG A 59 -14.50 -18.08 9.62
N ALA A 60 -14.77 -17.05 10.41
CA ALA A 60 -15.27 -17.19 11.77
C ALA A 60 -16.71 -17.69 11.84
N GLY A 61 -17.53 -17.47 10.81
CA GLY A 61 -18.97 -17.73 10.82
C GLY A 61 -19.73 -16.89 11.85
N SER A 62 -19.10 -15.86 12.43
CA SER A 62 -19.63 -15.01 13.50
C SER A 62 -19.03 -13.62 13.42
N THR A 63 -19.74 -12.63 13.97
CA THR A 63 -19.25 -11.27 14.22
C THR A 63 -18.86 -11.05 15.69
N ASP A 64 -18.95 -12.09 16.53
CA ASP A 64 -18.55 -11.99 17.93
C ASP A 64 -17.04 -11.73 18.06
N PRO A 65 -16.61 -10.93 19.02
CA PRO A 65 -15.23 -10.47 19.13
C PRO A 65 -14.19 -11.58 19.20
N GLU A 66 -14.45 -12.66 19.94
CA GLU A 66 -13.48 -13.71 20.18
C GLU A 66 -13.20 -14.54 18.91
N PRO A 67 -14.20 -15.18 18.22
CA PRO A 67 -13.97 -15.93 16.99
C PRO A 67 -13.50 -15.03 15.85
N LEU A 68 -14.00 -13.77 15.77
CA LEU A 68 -13.55 -12.81 14.76
C LEU A 68 -12.07 -12.44 14.93
N THR A 69 -11.64 -12.18 16.16
CA THR A 69 -10.24 -11.86 16.46
C THR A 69 -9.32 -13.04 16.13
N ALA A 70 -9.73 -14.26 16.46
CA ALA A 70 -8.98 -15.47 16.10
C ALA A 70 -8.82 -15.57 14.56
N ALA A 71 -9.90 -15.39 13.82
CA ALA A 71 -9.88 -15.40 12.37
C ALA A 71 -9.02 -14.28 11.77
N LEU A 72 -9.05 -13.08 12.34
CA LEU A 72 -8.20 -11.94 11.92
C LEU A 72 -6.70 -12.27 12.08
N ARG A 73 -6.31 -12.91 13.17
CA ARG A 73 -4.90 -13.31 13.40
C ARG A 73 -4.38 -14.29 12.35
N GLU A 74 -5.23 -15.11 11.80
CA GLU A 74 -4.90 -16.11 10.77
C GLU A 74 -5.08 -15.59 9.33
N THR A 75 -5.25 -14.28 9.15
CA THR A 75 -5.44 -13.69 7.83
C THR A 75 -4.27 -14.01 6.91
N LYS A 76 -4.59 -14.57 5.73
CA LYS A 76 -3.70 -14.74 4.59
C LYS A 76 -4.50 -14.49 3.33
N LEU A 77 -4.53 -13.26 2.87
CA LEU A 77 -5.44 -12.79 1.82
C LEU A 77 -4.67 -11.98 0.78
N THR A 78 -4.94 -12.19 -0.50
CA THR A 78 -4.46 -11.28 -1.54
C THR A 78 -5.34 -10.03 -1.56
N GLY A 79 -4.79 -8.93 -1.06
CA GLY A 79 -5.44 -7.63 -1.06
C GLY A 79 -5.16 -6.81 -2.31
N THR A 80 -5.37 -5.50 -2.22
CA THR A 80 -5.23 -4.58 -3.35
C THR A 80 -3.77 -4.29 -3.72
N ARG A 81 -2.82 -4.47 -2.80
CA ARG A 81 -1.39 -4.14 -2.99
C ARG A 81 -0.45 -5.32 -2.80
N GLY A 82 -0.94 -6.46 -2.35
CA GLY A 82 -0.15 -7.66 -2.11
C GLY A 82 -0.84 -8.60 -1.14
N THR A 83 -0.11 -9.60 -0.67
CA THR A 83 -0.62 -10.56 0.33
C THR A 83 -0.63 -9.92 1.70
N ILE A 84 -1.79 -9.93 2.35
CA ILE A 84 -1.99 -9.42 3.71
C ILE A 84 -1.84 -10.58 4.68
N THR A 85 -0.90 -10.43 5.61
CA THR A 85 -0.69 -11.33 6.75
C THR A 85 -0.39 -10.48 7.98
N PHE A 86 -0.70 -10.99 9.17
CA PHE A 86 -0.38 -10.31 10.42
C PHE A 86 0.68 -11.08 11.19
N SER A 87 1.72 -10.36 11.64
CA SER A 87 2.80 -10.95 12.43
C SER A 87 2.26 -11.56 13.73
N GLN A 88 2.75 -12.75 14.04
CA GLN A 88 2.51 -13.42 15.31
C GLN A 88 3.69 -13.25 16.29
N ASP A 89 4.76 -12.59 15.85
CA ASP A 89 5.94 -12.34 16.67
C ASP A 89 5.58 -11.43 17.83
N LYS A 90 5.94 -11.87 19.04
CA LYS A 90 5.74 -11.07 20.26
C LYS A 90 6.67 -9.87 20.23
N GLY A 91 6.12 -8.68 20.29
CA GLY A 91 6.86 -7.43 20.25
C GLY A 91 6.07 -6.31 19.60
N TYR A 92 6.73 -5.27 19.15
CA TYR A 92 6.10 -4.11 18.54
C TYR A 92 5.45 -4.39 17.17
N THR A 93 5.84 -5.49 16.51
CA THR A 93 5.25 -5.93 15.22
C THR A 93 4.04 -6.84 15.38
N PHE A 94 3.69 -7.22 16.63
CA PHE A 94 2.59 -8.14 16.89
C PHE A 94 1.27 -7.65 16.28
N GLN A 95 0.65 -8.50 15.47
CA GLN A 95 -0.60 -8.22 14.74
C GLN A 95 -0.51 -7.05 13.74
N GLN A 96 0.69 -6.73 13.25
CA GLN A 96 0.88 -5.77 12.19
C GLN A 96 1.15 -6.46 10.85
N TRP A 97 0.73 -5.84 9.76
CA TRP A 97 1.15 -6.23 8.43
C TRP A 97 2.56 -5.70 8.15
N VAL A 98 3.57 -6.50 8.50
CA VAL A 98 4.99 -6.10 8.45
C VAL A 98 5.49 -6.02 7.01
N ASP A 99 5.08 -6.99 6.15
CA ASP A 99 5.55 -7.10 4.77
C ASP A 99 4.70 -6.27 3.79
N ILE A 100 4.16 -5.13 4.25
CA ILE A 100 3.38 -4.26 3.38
C ILE A 100 4.24 -3.78 2.20
N PRO A 101 3.81 -4.00 0.94
CA PRO A 101 4.55 -3.54 -0.21
C PRO A 101 4.71 -2.02 -0.19
N HIS A 102 5.95 -1.57 -0.32
CA HIS A 102 6.31 -0.17 -0.32
C HIS A 102 7.33 0.12 -1.42
N LEU A 103 7.45 1.36 -1.78
CA LEU A 103 8.41 1.84 -2.75
C LEU A 103 9.02 3.18 -2.32
N THR A 104 10.15 3.52 -2.91
CA THR A 104 10.75 4.85 -2.73
C THR A 104 10.79 5.55 -4.08
N PHE A 105 10.39 6.81 -4.11
CA PHE A 105 10.48 7.64 -5.31
C PHE A 105 11.10 8.99 -4.98
N GLN A 106 11.66 9.63 -6.00
CA GLN A 106 12.31 10.94 -5.87
C GLN A 106 11.49 12.03 -6.53
N ILE A 107 11.33 13.14 -5.81
CA ILE A 107 10.79 14.38 -6.33
C ILE A 107 11.94 15.23 -6.85
N THR A 108 11.95 15.52 -8.14
CA THR A 108 13.04 16.26 -8.81
C THR A 108 12.62 17.66 -9.26
N GLN A 109 11.31 17.97 -9.23
CA GLN A 109 10.79 19.26 -9.68
C GLN A 109 9.72 19.81 -8.74
N VAL A 110 9.60 21.13 -8.69
CA VAL A 110 8.53 21.80 -7.95
C VAL A 110 7.18 21.52 -8.60
N LYS A 111 6.14 21.21 -7.79
CA LYS A 111 4.79 20.88 -8.26
C LYS A 111 4.73 19.65 -9.18
N GLN A 112 5.75 18.78 -9.16
CA GLN A 112 5.77 17.55 -9.93
C GLN A 112 4.56 16.67 -9.57
N LYS A 113 3.89 16.12 -10.57
CA LYS A 113 2.84 15.12 -10.35
C LYS A 113 3.46 13.81 -9.90
N LEU A 114 2.71 13.01 -9.16
CA LEU A 114 3.18 11.70 -8.68
C LEU A 114 3.62 10.80 -9.84
N ASP A 115 2.88 10.78 -10.93
CA ASP A 115 3.18 9.98 -12.13
C ASP A 115 4.52 10.34 -12.80
N ASP A 116 4.96 11.59 -12.62
CA ASP A 116 6.20 12.09 -13.23
C ASP A 116 7.42 11.88 -12.33
N THR A 117 7.23 11.39 -11.10
CA THR A 117 8.33 11.11 -10.18
C THR A 117 9.13 9.88 -10.60
N THR A 118 10.39 9.82 -10.20
CA THR A 118 11.29 8.70 -10.50
C THR A 118 11.24 7.68 -9.37
N ILE A 119 10.80 6.45 -9.67
CA ILE A 119 10.87 5.35 -8.71
C ILE A 119 12.33 4.89 -8.63
N VAL A 120 12.90 4.99 -7.44
CA VAL A 120 14.28 4.56 -7.14
C VAL A 120 14.34 3.25 -6.36
N GLN A 121 13.20 2.76 -5.88
CA GLN A 121 13.06 1.44 -5.25
C GLN A 121 11.66 0.91 -5.51
N GLN A 122 11.56 -0.26 -6.12
CA GLN A 122 10.31 -1.02 -6.26
C GLN A 122 10.08 -1.93 -5.03
N PRO A 123 8.84 -2.38 -4.79
CA PRO A 123 8.56 -3.31 -3.71
C PRO A 123 9.46 -4.55 -3.75
N GLY A 124 10.09 -4.87 -2.62
CA GLY A 124 10.96 -6.04 -2.48
C GLY A 124 12.31 -5.94 -3.22
N GLN A 125 12.62 -4.78 -3.83
CA GLN A 125 13.90 -4.56 -4.52
C GLN A 125 14.83 -3.65 -3.69
N PRO A 126 16.16 -3.76 -3.87
CA PRO A 126 17.10 -2.80 -3.28
C PRO A 126 16.92 -1.40 -3.91
N LEU A 127 17.40 -0.39 -3.20
CA LEU A 127 17.44 0.99 -3.68
C LEU A 127 18.39 1.09 -4.89
N ASP A 128 17.88 1.61 -5.99
CA ASP A 128 18.67 1.87 -7.21
C ASP A 128 19.26 3.29 -7.15
N THR A 129 20.47 3.38 -6.61
CA THR A 129 21.16 4.67 -6.45
C THR A 129 21.53 5.33 -7.78
N SER A 130 21.59 4.57 -8.89
CA SER A 130 21.90 5.13 -10.22
C SER A 130 20.79 6.03 -10.76
N LYS A 131 19.57 5.88 -10.23
CA LYS A 131 18.41 6.72 -10.59
C LYS A 131 18.25 7.97 -9.73
N ILE A 132 19.06 8.10 -8.68
CA ILE A 132 18.99 9.26 -7.79
C ILE A 132 19.67 10.45 -8.46
N VAL A 133 18.88 11.50 -8.70
CA VAL A 133 19.38 12.77 -9.21
C VAL A 133 19.81 13.62 -8.01
N GLN A 134 21.05 14.09 -8.05
CA GLN A 134 21.54 15.06 -7.05
C GLN A 134 20.83 16.40 -7.23
N PRO A 135 20.51 17.11 -6.14
CA PRO A 135 19.84 18.40 -6.16
C PRO A 135 20.69 19.50 -6.78
#